data_635044ee513ee11a9fafa45724bdd1b0
#
_entry.id   635044ee513ee11a9fafa45724bdd1b0
#
_cell.length_a   1.000
_cell.length_b   1.000
_cell.length_c   1.000
_cell.angle_alpha   90.00
_cell.angle_beta   90.00
_cell.angle_gamma   90.00
#
_symmetry.space_group_name_H-M   'P 1'
#
loop_
_entity.id
_entity.type
_entity.pdbx_description
1 polymer ?
#
loop_
_entity_poly.entity_id
_entity_poly.type
_entity_poly.pdbx_seq_one_letter_code
_entity_poly.pdbx_strand_id
1 'polypeptide(L)'
;MTVRRAEEKDIPKILDLLVQVDMVHHNARPDIFKGPATKYNADELRVILKNEETPVFVCTDDNSIPLGHAFCIHKQITYNSVLTDIRTLYIDDICVDDSARGKHIGKKLFNYVKAYAKSMGVYNITLNVWSCNETAMKFYEAMGLLPQKTGMELIL
;
A
#
# COMPACT_ATOMS: atom_id res chain seq x y z
N MET A 1 8.39 15.10 -10.44
CA MET A 1 7.77 13.98 -9.67
C MET A 1 7.01 14.53 -8.46
N THR A 2 5.70 14.35 -8.44
CA THR A 2 4.77 14.88 -7.42
C THR A 2 3.95 13.75 -6.81
N VAL A 3 3.67 13.81 -5.49
CA VAL A 3 2.73 12.89 -4.83
C VAL A 3 1.42 13.63 -4.59
N ARG A 4 0.30 13.02 -4.97
CA ARG A 4 -1.05 13.56 -4.84
C ARG A 4 -2.08 12.45 -4.59
N ARG A 5 -3.31 12.84 -4.26
CA ARG A 5 -4.44 11.93 -4.26
C ARG A 5 -4.64 11.35 -5.67
N ALA A 6 -4.95 10.06 -5.77
CA ALA A 6 -5.27 9.43 -7.04
C ALA A 6 -6.61 9.91 -7.58
N GLU A 7 -6.72 9.99 -8.88
CA GLU A 7 -7.89 10.41 -9.64
C GLU A 7 -8.36 9.30 -10.59
N GLU A 8 -9.57 9.39 -11.12
CA GLU A 8 -10.12 8.38 -12.02
C GLU A 8 -9.25 8.11 -13.25
N LYS A 9 -8.59 9.16 -13.77
CA LYS A 9 -7.65 9.05 -14.91
C LYS A 9 -6.43 8.16 -14.63
N ASP A 10 -6.10 7.92 -13.34
CA ASP A 10 -4.95 7.10 -12.94
C ASP A 10 -5.28 5.60 -12.92
N ILE A 11 -6.56 5.23 -12.98
CA ILE A 11 -7.02 3.83 -12.85
C ILE A 11 -6.31 2.87 -13.80
N PRO A 12 -6.15 3.15 -15.10
CA PRO A 12 -5.46 2.22 -16.00
C PRO A 12 -4.05 1.89 -15.54
N LYS A 13 -3.29 2.90 -15.09
CA LYS A 13 -1.92 2.68 -14.62
C LYS A 13 -1.88 2.03 -13.23
N ILE A 14 -2.83 2.32 -12.36
CA ILE A 14 -2.97 1.65 -11.06
C ILE A 14 -3.24 0.14 -11.27
N LEU A 15 -4.09 -0.24 -12.21
CA LEU A 15 -4.35 -1.65 -12.53
C LEU A 15 -3.08 -2.36 -13.01
N ASP A 16 -2.27 -1.73 -13.85
CA ASP A 16 -0.98 -2.26 -14.28
C ASP A 16 -0.03 -2.48 -13.08
N LEU A 17 0.06 -1.51 -12.17
CA LEU A 17 0.86 -1.61 -10.95
C LEU A 17 0.37 -2.72 -10.01
N LEU A 18 -0.95 -2.93 -9.90
CA LEU A 18 -1.52 -4.02 -9.11
C LEU A 18 -1.14 -5.40 -9.65
N VAL A 19 -1.08 -5.58 -10.98
CA VAL A 19 -0.55 -6.81 -11.59
C VAL A 19 0.92 -7.00 -11.24
N GLN A 20 1.72 -5.95 -11.30
CA GLN A 20 3.16 -6.03 -11.00
C GLN A 20 3.40 -6.49 -9.55
N VAL A 21 2.68 -5.94 -8.57
CA VAL A 21 2.84 -6.36 -7.17
C VAL A 21 2.31 -7.76 -6.92
N ASP A 22 1.21 -8.16 -7.57
CA ASP A 22 0.70 -9.52 -7.50
C ASP A 22 1.73 -10.53 -7.99
N MET A 23 2.40 -10.25 -9.11
CA MET A 23 3.43 -11.13 -9.67
C MET A 23 4.64 -11.30 -8.76
N VAL A 24 5.01 -10.30 -7.96
CA VAL A 24 6.05 -10.45 -6.93
C VAL A 24 5.66 -11.53 -5.91
N HIS A 25 4.42 -11.50 -5.45
CA HIS A 25 3.89 -12.49 -4.49
C HIS A 25 3.67 -13.86 -5.15
N HIS A 26 3.09 -13.89 -6.35
CA HIS A 26 2.87 -15.13 -7.10
C HIS A 26 4.19 -15.88 -7.37
N ASN A 27 5.22 -15.18 -7.80
CA ASN A 27 6.53 -15.79 -8.08
C ASN A 27 7.19 -16.36 -6.81
N ALA A 28 6.95 -15.76 -5.64
CA ALA A 28 7.49 -16.24 -4.37
C ALA A 28 6.64 -17.37 -3.75
N ARG A 29 5.31 -17.28 -3.85
CA ARG A 29 4.35 -18.21 -3.24
C ARG A 29 3.20 -18.53 -4.20
N PRO A 30 3.46 -19.28 -5.31
CA PRO A 30 2.44 -19.64 -6.29
C PRO A 30 1.36 -20.58 -5.72
N ASP A 31 1.64 -21.22 -4.59
CA ASP A 31 0.70 -22.01 -3.82
C ASP A 31 -0.39 -21.17 -3.13
N ILE A 32 -0.13 -19.90 -2.86
CA ILE A 32 -1.05 -18.98 -2.20
C ILE A 32 -1.64 -17.96 -3.19
N PHE A 33 -0.80 -17.38 -4.05
CA PHE A 33 -1.19 -16.31 -4.95
C PHE A 33 -1.47 -16.80 -6.37
N LYS A 34 -2.64 -16.47 -6.90
CA LYS A 34 -2.93 -16.59 -8.33
C LYS A 34 -2.09 -15.56 -9.11
N GLY A 35 -1.74 -15.84 -10.34
CA GLY A 35 -1.04 -14.87 -11.17
C GLY A 35 -1.13 -15.19 -12.67
N PRO A 36 -1.15 -14.16 -13.53
CA PRO A 36 -1.31 -12.75 -13.18
C PRO A 36 -2.74 -12.42 -12.69
N ALA A 37 -2.86 -11.54 -11.69
CA ALA A 37 -4.13 -11.11 -11.14
C ALA A 37 -4.09 -9.64 -10.70
N THR A 38 -5.26 -9.04 -10.45
CA THR A 38 -5.40 -7.74 -9.81
C THR A 38 -6.29 -7.88 -8.57
N LYS A 39 -5.93 -7.17 -7.50
CA LYS A 39 -6.72 -7.12 -6.27
C LYS A 39 -8.08 -6.44 -6.49
N TYR A 40 -8.15 -5.47 -7.39
CA TYR A 40 -9.34 -4.68 -7.70
C TYR A 40 -9.53 -4.56 -9.20
N ASN A 41 -10.80 -4.45 -9.64
CA ASN A 41 -11.16 -4.06 -11.01
C ASN A 41 -11.38 -2.53 -11.10
N ALA A 42 -11.63 -2.02 -12.31
CA ALA A 42 -11.80 -0.58 -12.54
C ALA A 42 -13.01 0.01 -11.80
N ASP A 43 -14.12 -0.72 -11.70
CA ASP A 43 -15.33 -0.24 -11.03
C ASP A 43 -15.14 -0.17 -9.51
N GLU A 44 -14.49 -1.18 -8.93
CA GLU A 44 -14.09 -1.17 -7.52
C GLU A 44 -13.14 -0.01 -7.22
N LEU A 45 -12.16 0.27 -8.08
CA LEU A 45 -11.26 1.41 -7.93
C LEU A 45 -12.01 2.75 -7.97
N ARG A 46 -13.01 2.92 -8.85
CA ARG A 46 -13.84 4.14 -8.86
C ARG A 46 -14.56 4.38 -7.53
N VAL A 47 -15.02 3.32 -6.89
CA VAL A 47 -15.63 3.40 -5.55
C VAL A 47 -14.59 3.76 -4.49
N ILE A 48 -13.45 3.06 -4.50
CA ILE A 48 -12.36 3.28 -3.54
C ILE A 48 -11.84 4.72 -3.61
N LEU A 49 -11.62 5.25 -4.81
CA LEU A 49 -11.07 6.60 -4.99
C LEU A 49 -12.00 7.72 -4.49
N LYS A 50 -13.31 7.46 -4.41
CA LYS A 50 -14.32 8.42 -3.90
C LYS A 50 -14.51 8.33 -2.38
N ASN A 51 -13.97 7.31 -1.73
CA ASN A 51 -14.16 7.08 -0.31
C ASN A 51 -13.02 7.71 0.50
N GLU A 52 -13.36 8.63 1.41
CA GLU A 52 -12.38 9.29 2.28
C GLU A 52 -11.74 8.34 3.31
N GLU A 53 -12.41 7.23 3.65
CA GLU A 53 -11.87 6.22 4.56
C GLU A 53 -10.82 5.31 3.88
N THR A 54 -10.73 5.34 2.55
CA THR A 54 -9.78 4.54 1.76
C THR A 54 -8.93 5.40 0.84
N PRO A 55 -8.13 6.34 1.37
CA PRO A 55 -7.34 7.24 0.55
C PRO A 55 -6.28 6.51 -0.27
N VAL A 56 -6.21 6.84 -1.56
CA VAL A 56 -5.19 6.32 -2.48
C VAL A 56 -4.32 7.48 -2.94
N PHE A 57 -3.01 7.31 -2.88
CA PHE A 57 -2.02 8.28 -3.33
C PHE A 57 -1.20 7.72 -4.49
N VAL A 58 -0.83 8.59 -5.42
CA VAL A 58 0.07 8.25 -6.53
C VAL A 58 1.26 9.19 -6.54
N CYS A 59 2.43 8.66 -6.89
CA CYS A 59 3.59 9.46 -7.25
C CYS A 59 3.67 9.51 -8.77
N THR A 60 3.61 10.69 -9.35
CA THR A 60 3.59 10.87 -10.80
C THR A 60 4.89 11.46 -11.33
N ASP A 61 5.17 11.20 -12.60
CA ASP A 61 6.19 11.91 -13.37
C ASP A 61 5.73 13.34 -13.76
N ASP A 62 6.52 14.01 -14.58
CA ASP A 62 6.24 15.37 -15.04
C ASP A 62 5.08 15.42 -16.06
N ASN A 63 4.70 14.29 -16.64
CA ASN A 63 3.54 14.13 -17.52
C ASN A 63 2.28 13.68 -16.75
N SER A 64 2.32 13.69 -15.41
CA SER A 64 1.26 13.23 -14.52
C SER A 64 0.93 11.73 -14.62
N ILE A 65 1.83 10.91 -15.15
CA ILE A 65 1.67 9.45 -15.22
C ILE A 65 2.11 8.83 -13.89
N PRO A 66 1.29 7.99 -13.23
CA PRO A 66 1.67 7.32 -12.00
C PRO A 66 2.89 6.40 -12.19
N LEU A 67 3.89 6.57 -11.34
CA LEU A 67 5.09 5.73 -11.23
C LEU A 67 5.01 4.80 -10.00
N GLY A 68 4.00 4.96 -9.19
CA GLY A 68 3.72 4.16 -8.01
C GLY A 68 2.48 4.63 -7.30
N HIS A 69 1.93 3.79 -6.44
CA HIS A 69 0.75 4.08 -5.63
C HIS A 69 0.93 3.66 -4.17
N ALA A 70 0.08 4.20 -3.31
CA ALA A 70 -0.14 3.74 -1.95
C ALA A 70 -1.63 3.71 -1.65
N PHE A 71 -2.17 2.54 -1.35
CA PHE A 71 -3.53 2.36 -0.85
C PHE A 71 -3.52 2.39 0.66
N CYS A 72 -4.38 3.21 1.25
CA CYS A 72 -4.49 3.33 2.69
C CYS A 72 -5.95 3.12 3.14
N ILE A 73 -6.12 2.71 4.38
CA ILE A 73 -7.43 2.51 5.00
C ILE A 73 -7.39 3.13 6.39
N HIS A 74 -8.33 4.04 6.69
CA HIS A 74 -8.55 4.50 8.05
C HIS A 74 -9.22 3.38 8.85
N LYS A 75 -8.61 3.01 9.98
CA LYS A 75 -9.16 2.01 10.91
C LYS A 75 -9.34 2.65 12.28
N GLN A 76 -10.51 2.41 12.88
CA GLN A 76 -10.83 2.84 14.23
C GLN A 76 -11.27 1.63 15.04
N ILE A 77 -10.60 1.38 16.14
CA ILE A 77 -11.05 0.40 17.14
C ILE A 77 -12.00 1.13 18.09
N THR A 78 -13.20 0.57 18.29
CA THR A 78 -14.19 1.10 19.22
C THR A 78 -14.88 -0.06 19.95
N TYR A 79 -15.23 0.17 21.22
CA TYR A 79 -15.97 -0.79 22.06
C TYR A 79 -15.36 -2.20 22.10
N ASN A 80 -14.05 -2.32 21.99
CA ASN A 80 -13.34 -3.58 22.11
C ASN A 80 -13.04 -3.87 23.59
N SER A 81 -13.25 -5.11 24.02
CA SER A 81 -13.04 -5.49 25.44
C SER A 81 -11.56 -5.60 25.83
N VAL A 82 -10.65 -5.67 24.87
CA VAL A 82 -9.21 -5.90 25.09
C VAL A 82 -8.35 -4.78 24.52
N LEU A 83 -8.73 -4.23 23.36
CA LEU A 83 -7.94 -3.22 22.65
C LEU A 83 -8.46 -1.81 22.94
N THR A 84 -7.54 -0.86 23.05
CA THR A 84 -7.86 0.57 23.22
C THR A 84 -8.39 1.19 21.94
N ASP A 85 -9.13 2.30 22.08
CA ASP A 85 -9.76 3.02 20.96
C ASP A 85 -8.75 3.88 20.21
N ILE A 86 -7.76 3.26 19.55
CA ILE A 86 -6.80 3.96 18.72
C ILE A 86 -7.27 4.06 17.27
N ARG A 87 -6.87 5.15 16.62
CA ARG A 87 -7.02 5.33 15.17
C ARG A 87 -5.72 4.96 14.48
N THR A 88 -5.83 4.17 13.43
CA THR A 88 -4.69 3.67 12.65
C THR A 88 -4.88 4.02 11.19
N LEU A 89 -3.82 4.44 10.51
CA LEU A 89 -3.78 4.44 9.04
C LEU A 89 -3.09 3.14 8.60
N TYR A 90 -3.86 2.23 8.02
CA TYR A 90 -3.36 0.97 7.49
C TYR A 90 -2.94 1.15 6.03
N ILE A 91 -1.69 0.80 5.70
CA ILE A 91 -1.24 0.72 4.31
C ILE A 91 -1.59 -0.67 3.80
N ASP A 92 -2.56 -0.72 2.90
CA ASP A 92 -3.07 -1.96 2.30
C ASP A 92 -2.16 -2.45 1.16
N ASP A 93 -1.60 -1.51 0.40
CA ASP A 93 -0.64 -1.78 -0.67
C ASP A 93 0.23 -0.56 -0.95
N ILE A 94 1.48 -0.79 -1.29
CA ILE A 94 2.40 0.22 -1.83
C ILE A 94 3.25 -0.43 -2.91
N CYS A 95 3.21 0.13 -4.10
CA CYS A 95 3.90 -0.40 -5.26
C CYS A 95 4.61 0.72 -6.03
N VAL A 96 5.76 0.38 -6.59
CA VAL A 96 6.52 1.24 -7.51
C VAL A 96 6.71 0.48 -8.81
N ASP A 97 6.43 1.14 -9.94
CA ASP A 97 6.65 0.61 -11.28
C ASP A 97 8.09 0.07 -11.41
N ASP A 98 8.21 -1.13 -11.95
CA ASP A 98 9.51 -1.80 -12.14
C ASP A 98 10.50 -0.94 -12.92
N SER A 99 10.02 -0.22 -13.95
CA SER A 99 10.84 0.69 -14.77
C SER A 99 11.30 1.95 -14.04
N ALA A 100 10.69 2.24 -12.89
CA ALA A 100 10.95 3.44 -12.09
C ALA A 100 11.64 3.14 -10.74
N ARG A 101 12.03 1.90 -10.48
CA ARG A 101 12.78 1.51 -9.28
C ARG A 101 14.11 2.26 -9.19
N GLY A 102 14.62 2.42 -7.98
CA GLY A 102 15.86 3.15 -7.71
C GLY A 102 15.73 4.69 -7.72
N LYS A 103 14.57 5.25 -8.09
CA LYS A 103 14.32 6.69 -8.12
C LYS A 103 13.70 7.26 -6.83
N HIS A 104 13.79 6.52 -5.73
CA HIS A 104 13.25 6.90 -4.41
C HIS A 104 11.73 7.16 -4.35
N ILE A 105 10.96 6.64 -5.31
CA ILE A 105 9.51 6.85 -5.41
C ILE A 105 8.78 6.26 -4.19
N GLY A 106 9.13 5.04 -3.78
CA GLY A 106 8.58 4.42 -2.58
C GLY A 106 8.78 5.27 -1.32
N LYS A 107 9.99 5.83 -1.15
CA LYS A 107 10.30 6.74 -0.05
C LYS A 107 9.46 8.02 -0.11
N LYS A 108 9.25 8.59 -1.30
CA LYS A 108 8.40 9.78 -1.48
C LYS A 108 6.94 9.47 -1.11
N LEU A 109 6.39 8.36 -1.62
CA LEU A 109 5.04 7.90 -1.28
C LEU A 109 4.89 7.68 0.22
N PHE A 110 5.80 6.93 0.83
CA PHE A 110 5.74 6.65 2.27
C PHE A 110 5.82 7.92 3.12
N ASN A 111 6.72 8.84 2.79
CA ASN A 111 6.83 10.12 3.50
C ASN A 111 5.57 10.97 3.37
N TYR A 112 4.93 10.96 2.20
CA TYR A 112 3.66 11.65 1.99
C TYR A 112 2.54 11.03 2.85
N VAL A 113 2.41 9.69 2.83
CA VAL A 113 1.46 8.95 3.68
C VAL A 113 1.70 9.24 5.16
N LYS A 114 2.97 9.30 5.59
CA LYS A 114 3.35 9.63 6.97
C LYS A 114 2.93 11.06 7.35
N ALA A 115 3.13 12.03 6.46
CA ALA A 115 2.69 13.41 6.68
C ALA A 115 1.16 13.51 6.74
N TYR A 116 0.47 12.84 5.82
CA TYR A 116 -0.99 12.74 5.81
C TYR A 116 -1.51 12.11 7.11
N ALA A 117 -0.96 10.98 7.54
CA ALA A 117 -1.34 10.32 8.80
C ALA A 117 -1.22 11.25 10.00
N LYS A 118 -0.11 12.00 10.08
CA LYS A 118 0.09 13.01 11.13
C LYS A 118 -0.96 14.11 11.09
N SER A 119 -1.31 14.62 9.91
CA SER A 119 -2.33 15.67 9.76
C SER A 119 -3.73 15.18 10.18
N MET A 120 -3.99 13.88 10.03
CA MET A 120 -5.26 13.25 10.44
C MET A 120 -5.29 12.86 11.94
N GLY A 121 -4.20 13.06 12.68
CA GLY A 121 -4.13 12.77 14.11
C GLY A 121 -4.25 11.29 14.44
N VAL A 122 -3.85 10.38 13.53
CA VAL A 122 -3.85 8.93 13.82
C VAL A 122 -2.69 8.58 14.74
N TYR A 123 -2.89 7.55 15.56
CA TYR A 123 -1.88 7.08 16.52
C TYR A 123 -0.68 6.43 15.83
N ASN A 124 -0.93 5.58 14.85
CA ASN A 124 0.11 4.83 14.14
C ASN A 124 -0.21 4.58 12.68
N ILE A 125 0.82 4.15 11.94
CA ILE A 125 0.71 3.54 10.62
C ILE A 125 1.04 2.05 10.79
N THR A 126 0.22 1.18 10.22
CA THR A 126 0.47 -0.26 10.20
C THR A 126 0.38 -0.81 8.78
N LEU A 127 1.00 -1.94 8.54
CA LEU A 127 0.88 -2.72 7.31
C LEU A 127 1.18 -4.19 7.59
N ASN A 128 0.85 -5.05 6.66
CA ASN A 128 1.33 -6.42 6.64
C ASN A 128 2.29 -6.60 5.47
N VAL A 129 3.39 -7.30 5.69
CA VAL A 129 4.36 -7.65 4.66
C VAL A 129 4.62 -9.15 4.71
N TRP A 130 4.61 -9.78 3.54
CA TRP A 130 4.94 -11.20 3.42
C TRP A 130 6.43 -11.43 3.66
N SER A 131 6.78 -12.41 4.51
CA SER A 131 8.17 -12.73 4.85
C SER A 131 9.02 -13.09 3.64
N CYS A 132 8.40 -13.64 2.59
CA CYS A 132 9.06 -13.94 1.32
C CYS A 132 9.41 -12.70 0.48
N ASN A 133 8.85 -11.52 0.81
CA ASN A 133 9.18 -10.25 0.16
C ASN A 133 10.23 -9.49 0.96
N GLU A 134 11.47 -9.99 0.94
CA GLU A 134 12.58 -9.39 1.70
C GLU A 134 12.88 -7.95 1.28
N THR A 135 12.68 -7.60 0.03
CA THR A 135 12.88 -6.23 -0.48
C THR A 135 11.94 -5.26 0.19
N ALA A 136 10.66 -5.61 0.31
CA ALA A 136 9.66 -4.80 1.01
C ALA A 136 9.97 -4.74 2.52
N MET A 137 10.36 -5.86 3.14
CA MET A 137 10.78 -5.88 4.55
C MET A 137 11.87 -4.85 4.82
N LYS A 138 12.98 -4.92 4.09
CA LYS A 138 14.12 -3.98 4.23
C LYS A 138 13.70 -2.53 3.98
N PHE A 139 12.82 -2.30 3.01
CA PHE A 139 12.30 -0.96 2.74
C PHE A 139 11.53 -0.41 3.94
N TYR A 140 10.59 -1.17 4.51
CA TYR A 140 9.80 -0.70 5.64
C TYR A 140 10.63 -0.50 6.91
N GLU A 141 11.59 -1.38 7.19
CA GLU A 141 12.55 -1.21 8.28
C GLU A 141 13.36 0.09 8.11
N ALA A 142 13.85 0.37 6.90
CA ALA A 142 14.55 1.62 6.59
C ALA A 142 13.66 2.87 6.72
N MET A 143 12.33 2.72 6.60
CA MET A 143 11.36 3.79 6.86
C MET A 143 11.00 3.95 8.33
N GLY A 144 11.54 3.09 9.21
CA GLY A 144 11.37 3.15 10.66
C GLY A 144 10.20 2.32 11.19
N LEU A 145 9.64 1.40 10.41
CA LEU A 145 8.64 0.47 10.91
C LEU A 145 9.34 -0.68 11.68
N LEU A 146 8.66 -1.14 12.72
CA LEU A 146 9.10 -2.27 13.55
C LEU A 146 8.03 -3.37 13.50
N PRO A 147 8.42 -4.65 13.62
CA PRO A 147 7.46 -5.73 13.73
C PRO A 147 6.51 -5.51 14.91
N GLN A 148 5.20 -5.58 14.64
CA GLN A 148 4.15 -5.44 15.66
C GLN A 148 3.59 -6.81 16.07
N LYS A 149 3.39 -7.68 15.11
CA LYS A 149 2.90 -9.06 15.29
C LYS A 149 3.45 -9.94 14.15
N THR A 150 3.51 -11.24 14.39
CA THR A 150 4.00 -12.20 13.40
C THR A 150 2.93 -13.23 13.10
N GLY A 151 2.61 -13.44 11.84
CA GLY A 151 1.82 -14.57 11.34
C GLY A 151 2.73 -15.79 11.14
N MET A 152 2.26 -16.95 11.55
CA MET A 152 2.98 -18.23 11.43
C MET A 152 2.12 -19.21 10.65
N GLU A 153 2.74 -20.09 9.85
CA GLU A 153 2.04 -21.19 9.16
C GLU A 153 2.77 -22.51 9.34
N LEU A 154 2.01 -23.60 9.25
CA LEU A 154 2.50 -24.96 9.09
C LEU A 154 1.78 -25.57 7.89
N ILE A 155 2.55 -25.95 6.86
CA ILE A 155 2.00 -26.68 5.70
C ILE A 155 1.90 -28.15 6.07
N LEU A 156 0.72 -28.77 5.87
CA LEU A 156 0.40 -30.18 6.20
C LEU A 156 0.64 -31.12 5.02
#